data_5ac31a19b6fd64db52954c97dbd1a9bf
#
_entry.id   5ac31a19b6fd64db52954c97dbd1a9bf
#
_cell.length_a   1.000
_cell.length_b   1.000
_cell.length_c   1.000
_cell.angle_alpha   90.00
_cell.angle_beta   90.00
_cell.angle_gamma   90.00
#
_symmetry.space_group_name_H-M   'P 1'
#
loop_
_entity.id
_entity.type
_entity.pdbx_description
1 polymer ?
#
loop_
_entity_poly.entity_id
_entity_poly.type
_entity_poly.pdbx_seq_one_letter_code
_entity_poly.pdbx_strand_id
1 'polypeptide(L)'
;MGILSGKHIVLGISGSIAAYKAAVLTRLLVRKGAEVQIVITPAGKEFITPITLSALSSRPVISEFFSGRDGTWNSHVDIGLWADAMVIAPATAATIGKMAHGVADNMLLTTYLSMKAPVFIAPAMDLDMFAHPSTTDNLDLLSQRGNFIIEPQSGELASHLVGKGRMEEPEGIVAALEDFFSSTLDYEGRRVVIPAGPPHEPIDPVRFIGNHSTGRMGIALAEEFARRGAEVDLILGPSSLKPSEAVRTTHVTTAEEMLQATEEVIEEADIAIFSAAVADYRPRYHHTEKIKREGQAEMELELVRNPDIAATLGARKRPEQFFVGFALESNAGVEEAKRKMHAKHFDAIVLNSLQDAGAGFAHETNKVTIFDREGSIEAYELKSKDAVAHDIASFIIKRLGE
;
A
#
# COMPACT_ATOMS: atom_id res chain seq x y z
N MET A 1 -3.67 16.11 -8.14
CA MET A 1 -4.82 15.27 -7.70
C MET A 1 -5.09 15.57 -6.23
N GLY A 2 -6.32 15.41 -5.73
CA GLY A 2 -6.58 15.62 -4.29
C GLY A 2 -6.03 14.44 -3.46
N ILE A 3 -5.75 14.70 -2.19
CA ILE A 3 -5.17 13.71 -1.23
C ILE A 3 -6.02 12.43 -1.11
N LEU A 4 -7.35 12.55 -1.25
CA LEU A 4 -8.26 11.40 -1.20
C LEU A 4 -8.47 10.73 -2.57
N SER A 5 -7.82 11.19 -3.64
CA SER A 5 -7.98 10.60 -4.98
C SER A 5 -7.46 9.16 -5.00
N GLY A 6 -8.31 8.22 -5.42
CA GLY A 6 -8.00 6.78 -5.45
C GLY A 6 -7.99 6.09 -4.09
N LYS A 7 -8.32 6.79 -2.98
CA LYS A 7 -8.42 6.18 -1.66
C LYS A 7 -9.72 5.39 -1.51
N HIS A 8 -9.63 4.23 -0.92
CA HIS A 8 -10.73 3.33 -0.63
C HIS A 8 -11.26 3.57 0.80
N ILE A 9 -12.44 4.16 0.89
CA ILE A 9 -13.04 4.53 2.18
C ILE A 9 -14.24 3.62 2.48
N VAL A 10 -14.21 2.92 3.61
CA VAL A 10 -15.38 2.22 4.14
C VAL A 10 -16.16 3.19 5.03
N LEU A 11 -17.38 3.54 4.63
CA LEU A 11 -18.27 4.39 5.41
C LEU A 11 -19.30 3.54 6.16
N GLY A 12 -19.12 3.45 7.47
CA GLY A 12 -20.03 2.79 8.41
C GLY A 12 -21.12 3.74 8.90
N ILE A 13 -22.39 3.33 8.81
CA ILE A 13 -23.52 4.16 9.21
C ILE A 13 -24.35 3.43 10.26
N SER A 14 -24.46 4.00 11.45
CA SER A 14 -25.33 3.48 12.51
C SER A 14 -26.63 4.28 12.67
N GLY A 15 -27.59 3.76 13.47
CA GLY A 15 -28.93 4.29 13.60
C GLY A 15 -29.01 5.56 14.44
N SER A 16 -28.94 6.72 13.80
CA SER A 16 -29.09 8.05 14.41
C SER A 16 -29.76 8.98 13.42
N ILE A 17 -30.46 10.00 13.92
CA ILE A 17 -30.98 11.08 13.07
C ILE A 17 -29.86 11.73 12.25
N ALA A 18 -28.62 11.80 12.78
CA ALA A 18 -27.47 12.32 12.07
C ALA A 18 -27.08 11.52 10.80
N ALA A 19 -27.70 10.34 10.55
CA ALA A 19 -27.44 9.55 9.35
C ALA A 19 -27.78 10.30 8.05
N TYR A 20 -28.63 11.33 8.07
CA TYR A 20 -28.85 12.16 6.87
C TYR A 20 -27.58 12.83 6.37
N LYS A 21 -26.63 13.18 7.28
CA LYS A 21 -25.34 13.77 6.92
C LYS A 21 -24.45 12.80 6.14
N ALA A 22 -24.66 11.48 6.29
CA ALA A 22 -23.88 10.48 5.57
C ALA A 22 -24.08 10.58 4.04
N ALA A 23 -25.23 11.05 3.56
CA ALA A 23 -25.43 11.31 2.14
C ALA A 23 -24.51 12.42 1.61
N VAL A 24 -24.37 13.52 2.36
CA VAL A 24 -23.49 14.64 2.04
C VAL A 24 -22.03 14.17 2.13
N LEU A 25 -21.67 13.45 3.20
CA LEU A 25 -20.33 12.91 3.41
C LEU A 25 -19.92 11.99 2.25
N THR A 26 -20.78 11.05 1.86
CA THR A 26 -20.53 10.16 0.70
C THR A 26 -20.25 10.98 -0.56
N ARG A 27 -21.09 12.00 -0.84
CA ARG A 27 -20.91 12.84 -2.02
C ARG A 27 -19.60 13.65 -2.00
N LEU A 28 -19.20 14.16 -0.81
CA LEU A 28 -17.94 14.89 -0.65
C LEU A 28 -16.74 13.98 -0.89
N LEU A 29 -16.71 12.78 -0.30
CA LEU A 29 -15.64 11.81 -0.49
C LEU A 29 -15.50 11.43 -1.96
N VAL A 30 -16.60 11.09 -2.64
CA VAL A 30 -16.59 10.76 -4.08
C VAL A 30 -16.12 11.94 -4.93
N ARG A 31 -16.54 13.18 -4.62
CA ARG A 31 -16.07 14.38 -5.34
C ARG A 31 -14.58 14.66 -5.13
N LYS A 32 -14.00 14.25 -4.01
CA LYS A 32 -12.56 14.30 -3.72
C LYS A 32 -11.78 13.16 -4.40
N GLY A 33 -12.47 12.27 -5.14
CA GLY A 33 -11.88 11.17 -5.89
C GLY A 33 -11.72 9.87 -5.12
N ALA A 34 -12.30 9.76 -3.90
CA ALA A 34 -12.31 8.52 -3.14
C ALA A 34 -13.33 7.53 -3.68
N GLU A 35 -13.04 6.23 -3.57
CA GLU A 35 -13.99 5.15 -3.76
C GLU A 35 -14.63 4.81 -2.41
N VAL A 36 -15.96 4.86 -2.34
CA VAL A 36 -16.69 4.70 -1.06
C VAL A 36 -17.50 3.43 -1.04
N GLN A 37 -17.17 2.50 -0.14
CA GLN A 37 -17.99 1.33 0.17
C GLN A 37 -18.80 1.58 1.45
N ILE A 38 -20.11 1.55 1.35
CA ILE A 38 -20.99 1.82 2.49
C ILE A 38 -21.40 0.52 3.16
N VAL A 39 -21.25 0.48 4.50
CA VAL A 39 -21.73 -0.59 5.38
C VAL A 39 -22.68 0.03 6.40
N ILE A 40 -23.97 -0.36 6.37
CA ILE A 40 -25.01 0.23 7.21
C ILE A 40 -25.59 -0.80 8.19
N THR A 41 -25.83 -0.38 9.43
CA THR A 41 -26.52 -1.24 10.41
C THR A 41 -28.01 -1.37 10.08
N PRO A 42 -28.71 -2.44 10.56
CA PRO A 42 -30.16 -2.54 10.44
C PRO A 42 -30.88 -1.27 10.93
N ALA A 43 -30.48 -0.72 12.09
CA ALA A 43 -31.05 0.52 12.63
C ALA A 43 -30.74 1.74 11.74
N GLY A 44 -29.60 1.77 11.06
CA GLY A 44 -29.24 2.86 10.14
C GLY A 44 -30.20 2.97 8.95
N LYS A 45 -30.70 1.84 8.47
CA LYS A 45 -31.67 1.79 7.35
C LYS A 45 -33.01 2.49 7.65
N GLU A 46 -33.36 2.62 8.93
CA GLU A 46 -34.58 3.34 9.35
C GLU A 46 -34.45 4.87 9.21
N PHE A 47 -33.22 5.39 9.16
CA PHE A 47 -32.96 6.83 9.06
C PHE A 47 -32.56 7.28 7.65
N ILE A 48 -31.91 6.41 6.87
CA ILE A 48 -31.51 6.70 5.48
C ILE A 48 -31.57 5.44 4.64
N THR A 49 -32.11 5.54 3.43
CA THR A 49 -32.30 4.37 2.59
C THR A 49 -31.01 3.92 1.87
N PRO A 50 -30.76 2.61 1.74
CA PRO A 50 -29.68 2.08 0.93
C PRO A 50 -29.71 2.57 -0.53
N ILE A 51 -30.90 2.80 -1.10
CA ILE A 51 -31.06 3.29 -2.47
C ILE A 51 -30.42 4.66 -2.64
N THR A 52 -30.66 5.60 -1.72
CA THR A 52 -30.04 6.92 -1.76
C THR A 52 -28.51 6.83 -1.70
N LEU A 53 -28.02 6.00 -0.80
CA LEU A 53 -26.57 5.85 -0.58
C LEU A 53 -25.86 5.15 -1.73
N SER A 54 -26.48 4.12 -2.32
CA SER A 54 -25.90 3.42 -3.48
C SER A 54 -25.85 4.30 -4.73
N ALA A 55 -26.84 5.15 -4.93
CA ALA A 55 -26.85 6.13 -6.02
C ALA A 55 -25.71 7.18 -5.88
N LEU A 56 -25.34 7.54 -4.65
CA LEU A 56 -24.28 8.51 -4.38
C LEU A 56 -22.87 7.89 -4.45
N SER A 57 -22.69 6.66 -3.98
CA SER A 57 -21.41 5.96 -3.97
C SER A 57 -21.12 5.18 -5.28
N SER A 58 -22.14 5.00 -6.13
CA SER A 58 -22.10 4.11 -7.31
C SER A 58 -21.75 2.64 -6.97
N ARG A 59 -21.96 2.24 -5.72
CA ARG A 59 -21.69 0.88 -5.20
C ARG A 59 -22.89 0.36 -4.42
N PRO A 60 -23.14 -0.97 -4.39
CA PRO A 60 -24.13 -1.55 -3.52
C PRO A 60 -23.84 -1.25 -2.04
N VAL A 61 -24.89 -0.93 -1.28
CA VAL A 61 -24.79 -0.75 0.18
C VAL A 61 -24.87 -2.12 0.85
N ILE A 62 -23.94 -2.41 1.72
CA ILE A 62 -23.86 -3.67 2.45
C ILE A 62 -24.48 -3.50 3.83
N SER A 63 -25.46 -4.35 4.18
CA SER A 63 -26.11 -4.34 5.48
C SER A 63 -26.22 -5.72 6.13
N GLU A 64 -26.17 -6.76 5.32
CA GLU A 64 -26.36 -8.14 5.75
C GLU A 64 -25.14 -8.99 5.36
N PHE A 65 -24.94 -10.08 6.10
CA PHE A 65 -23.87 -11.03 5.78
C PHE A 65 -24.13 -11.78 4.46
N PHE A 66 -25.39 -12.04 4.15
CA PHE A 66 -25.76 -12.80 2.95
C PHE A 66 -26.53 -11.92 1.98
N SER A 67 -26.13 -11.95 0.71
CA SER A 67 -26.77 -11.16 -0.35
C SER A 67 -28.02 -11.83 -0.90
N GLY A 68 -28.17 -13.15 -0.72
CA GLY A 68 -29.27 -13.97 -1.22
C GLY A 68 -29.42 -15.29 -0.43
N ARG A 69 -30.27 -16.20 -0.96
CA ARG A 69 -30.44 -17.55 -0.41
C ARG A 69 -29.64 -18.62 -1.15
N ASP A 70 -28.77 -18.22 -2.04
CA ASP A 70 -27.95 -19.05 -2.93
C ASP A 70 -26.52 -19.32 -2.39
N GLY A 71 -26.25 -18.88 -1.14
CA GLY A 71 -24.92 -18.99 -0.53
C GLY A 71 -23.99 -17.83 -0.85
N THR A 72 -24.42 -16.83 -1.61
CA THR A 72 -23.64 -15.60 -1.85
C THR A 72 -23.58 -14.77 -0.57
N TRP A 73 -22.37 -14.44 -0.11
CA TRP A 73 -22.13 -13.70 1.12
C TRP A 73 -21.24 -12.48 0.89
N ASN A 74 -21.37 -11.48 1.76
CA ASN A 74 -20.54 -10.28 1.75
C ASN A 74 -19.32 -10.52 2.66
N SER A 75 -18.12 -10.54 2.09
CA SER A 75 -16.90 -10.80 2.84
C SER A 75 -16.46 -9.54 3.59
N HIS A 76 -16.59 -9.55 4.90
CA HIS A 76 -16.08 -8.50 5.78
C HIS A 76 -14.54 -8.44 5.77
N VAL A 77 -13.89 -9.58 5.52
CA VAL A 77 -12.42 -9.66 5.40
C VAL A 77 -11.94 -8.92 4.16
N ASP A 78 -12.58 -9.17 3.00
CA ASP A 78 -12.20 -8.50 1.74
C ASP A 78 -12.44 -6.99 1.81
N ILE A 79 -13.53 -6.56 2.48
CA ILE A 79 -13.79 -5.14 2.74
C ILE A 79 -12.68 -4.54 3.62
N GLY A 80 -12.26 -5.25 4.67
CA GLY A 80 -11.19 -4.82 5.58
C GLY A 80 -9.82 -4.76 4.92
N LEU A 81 -9.56 -5.64 3.94
CA LEU A 81 -8.32 -5.63 3.16
C LEU A 81 -8.31 -4.57 2.04
N TRP A 82 -9.49 -4.25 1.49
CA TRP A 82 -9.64 -3.26 0.43
C TRP A 82 -9.49 -1.82 0.94
N ALA A 83 -9.85 -1.55 2.20
CA ALA A 83 -9.94 -0.21 2.76
C ALA A 83 -8.58 0.45 3.02
N ASP A 84 -8.44 1.72 2.66
CA ASP A 84 -7.37 2.63 3.11
C ASP A 84 -7.74 3.32 4.42
N ALA A 85 -9.03 3.52 4.69
CA ALA A 85 -9.58 3.99 5.97
C ALA A 85 -11.02 3.54 6.16
N MET A 86 -11.46 3.44 7.43
CA MET A 86 -12.86 3.28 7.79
C MET A 86 -13.34 4.49 8.56
N VAL A 87 -14.51 5.01 8.18
CA VAL A 87 -15.18 6.12 8.89
C VAL A 87 -16.52 5.62 9.40
N ILE A 88 -16.79 5.73 10.69
CA ILE A 88 -18.10 5.39 11.27
C ILE A 88 -18.81 6.68 11.61
N ALA A 89 -19.73 7.10 10.75
CA ALA A 89 -20.42 8.38 10.81
C ALA A 89 -21.89 8.25 10.33
N PRO A 90 -22.86 8.35 11.23
CA PRO A 90 -22.74 8.54 12.68
C PRO A 90 -22.33 7.28 13.43
N ALA A 91 -21.64 7.46 14.58
CA ALA A 91 -21.37 6.42 15.56
C ALA A 91 -22.25 6.66 16.82
N THR A 92 -23.26 5.83 17.04
CA THR A 92 -24.13 5.92 18.21
C THR A 92 -23.45 5.32 19.44
N ALA A 93 -23.91 5.68 20.65
CA ALA A 93 -23.45 5.11 21.92
C ALA A 93 -23.50 3.57 21.91
N ALA A 94 -24.57 2.98 21.34
CA ALA A 94 -24.68 1.53 21.20
C ALA A 94 -23.60 0.93 20.31
N THR A 95 -23.28 1.58 19.17
CA THR A 95 -22.23 1.14 18.25
C THR A 95 -20.85 1.28 18.91
N ILE A 96 -20.57 2.41 19.55
CA ILE A 96 -19.32 2.69 20.27
C ILE A 96 -19.11 1.65 21.39
N GLY A 97 -20.11 1.38 22.20
CA GLY A 97 -20.03 0.36 23.26
C GLY A 97 -19.75 -1.05 22.71
N LYS A 98 -20.41 -1.43 21.63
CA LYS A 98 -20.14 -2.72 20.96
C LYS A 98 -18.73 -2.82 20.38
N MET A 99 -18.26 -1.76 19.73
CA MET A 99 -16.88 -1.68 19.23
C MET A 99 -15.87 -1.84 20.35
N ALA A 100 -16.04 -1.10 21.45
CA ALA A 100 -15.15 -1.14 22.61
C ALA A 100 -15.06 -2.53 23.25
N HIS A 101 -16.15 -3.30 23.21
CA HIS A 101 -16.21 -4.63 23.82
C HIS A 101 -16.17 -5.80 22.83
N GLY A 102 -15.88 -5.55 21.54
CA GLY A 102 -15.67 -6.60 20.54
C GLY A 102 -16.95 -7.38 20.17
N VAL A 103 -18.13 -6.75 20.25
CA VAL A 103 -19.41 -7.40 19.89
C VAL A 103 -19.63 -7.29 18.39
N ALA A 104 -19.70 -8.43 17.70
CA ALA A 104 -19.85 -8.53 16.24
C ALA A 104 -21.24 -9.05 15.86
N ASP A 105 -22.31 -8.33 16.23
CA ASP A 105 -23.70 -8.76 16.02
C ASP A 105 -24.33 -8.24 14.72
N ASN A 106 -23.58 -7.52 13.91
CA ASN A 106 -24.02 -7.04 12.60
C ASN A 106 -22.83 -6.82 11.65
N MET A 107 -23.13 -6.63 10.37
CA MET A 107 -22.11 -6.52 9.32
C MET A 107 -21.10 -5.36 9.57
N LEU A 108 -21.56 -4.20 10.06
CA LEU A 108 -20.71 -3.06 10.36
C LEU A 108 -19.65 -3.40 11.42
N LEU A 109 -20.08 -3.99 12.53
CA LEU A 109 -19.19 -4.32 13.65
C LEU A 109 -18.22 -5.47 13.30
N THR A 110 -18.68 -6.42 12.51
CA THR A 110 -17.81 -7.50 12.01
C THR A 110 -16.75 -6.95 11.04
N THR A 111 -17.12 -6.01 10.16
CA THR A 111 -16.18 -5.31 9.28
C THR A 111 -15.18 -4.51 10.11
N TYR A 112 -15.62 -3.78 11.14
CA TYR A 112 -14.75 -3.05 12.06
C TYR A 112 -13.70 -3.97 12.71
N LEU A 113 -14.10 -5.11 13.24
CA LEU A 113 -13.17 -6.06 13.87
C LEU A 113 -12.19 -6.72 12.89
N SER A 114 -12.48 -6.69 11.60
CA SER A 114 -11.61 -7.20 10.54
C SER A 114 -10.76 -6.11 9.90
N MET A 115 -10.95 -4.83 10.32
CA MET A 115 -10.28 -3.69 9.71
C MET A 115 -8.80 -3.64 10.09
N LYS A 116 -7.95 -3.48 9.08
CA LYS A 116 -6.50 -3.23 9.26
C LYS A 116 -6.13 -1.76 9.05
N ALA A 117 -6.97 -1.06 8.29
CA ALA A 117 -6.81 0.37 8.03
C ALA A 117 -7.21 1.21 9.25
N PRO A 118 -6.75 2.48 9.36
CA PRO A 118 -7.17 3.39 10.42
C PRO A 118 -8.67 3.58 10.44
N VAL A 119 -9.23 3.67 11.65
CA VAL A 119 -10.67 3.83 11.87
C VAL A 119 -10.96 5.17 12.53
N PHE A 120 -11.82 5.95 11.89
CA PHE A 120 -12.32 7.25 12.37
C PHE A 120 -13.73 7.10 12.87
N ILE A 121 -13.99 7.61 14.05
CA ILE A 121 -15.29 7.48 14.74
C ILE A 121 -15.85 8.88 14.96
N ALA A 122 -17.02 9.17 14.36
CA ALA A 122 -17.76 10.41 14.53
C ALA A 122 -18.98 10.18 15.44
N PRO A 123 -18.89 10.44 16.76
CA PRO A 123 -19.97 10.22 17.70
C PRO A 123 -21.19 11.09 17.39
N ALA A 124 -22.40 10.52 17.61
CA ALA A 124 -23.66 11.21 17.43
C ALA A 124 -24.69 10.71 18.46
N MET A 125 -25.00 11.53 19.45
CA MET A 125 -25.95 11.20 20.52
C MET A 125 -26.39 12.46 21.28
N ASP A 126 -27.36 12.32 22.17
CA ASP A 126 -27.76 13.41 23.08
C ASP A 126 -26.64 13.78 24.07
N LEU A 127 -26.66 15.02 24.59
CA LEU A 127 -25.61 15.54 25.44
C LEU A 127 -25.37 14.71 26.70
N ASP A 128 -26.44 14.26 27.37
CA ASP A 128 -26.34 13.45 28.59
C ASP A 128 -25.78 12.05 28.30
N MET A 129 -26.11 11.47 27.13
CA MET A 129 -25.52 10.23 26.66
C MET A 129 -24.03 10.38 26.34
N PHE A 130 -23.64 11.52 25.76
CA PHE A 130 -22.22 11.80 25.45
C PHE A 130 -21.40 12.04 26.73
N ALA A 131 -21.97 12.73 27.71
CA ALA A 131 -21.32 12.99 29.01
C ALA A 131 -21.35 11.78 29.96
N HIS A 132 -22.09 10.70 29.61
CA HIS A 132 -22.21 9.53 30.47
C HIS A 132 -20.86 8.83 30.65
N PRO A 133 -20.43 8.48 31.88
CA PRO A 133 -19.11 7.83 32.10
C PRO A 133 -18.86 6.63 31.20
N SER A 134 -19.85 5.75 30.99
CA SER A 134 -19.67 4.61 30.11
C SER A 134 -19.36 4.99 28.64
N THR A 135 -19.87 6.12 28.17
CA THR A 135 -19.57 6.61 26.82
C THR A 135 -18.15 7.14 26.74
N THR A 136 -17.76 7.93 27.74
CA THR A 136 -16.39 8.46 27.86
C THR A 136 -15.39 7.31 27.96
N ASP A 137 -15.60 6.36 28.88
CA ASP A 137 -14.73 5.20 29.04
C ASP A 137 -14.58 4.38 27.74
N ASN A 138 -15.67 4.18 27.00
CA ASN A 138 -15.65 3.46 25.74
C ASN A 138 -14.89 4.22 24.64
N LEU A 139 -15.05 5.54 24.54
CA LEU A 139 -14.31 6.38 23.59
C LEU A 139 -12.81 6.41 23.91
N ASP A 140 -12.47 6.55 25.21
CA ASP A 140 -11.07 6.50 25.67
C ASP A 140 -10.43 5.15 25.36
N LEU A 141 -11.15 4.06 25.61
CA LEU A 141 -10.67 2.71 25.28
C LEU A 141 -10.45 2.52 23.78
N LEU A 142 -11.35 3.04 22.95
CA LEU A 142 -11.20 2.96 21.48
C LEU A 142 -10.02 3.82 21.03
N SER A 143 -9.84 5.01 21.59
CA SER A 143 -8.68 5.89 21.31
C SER A 143 -7.36 5.21 21.69
N GLN A 144 -7.26 4.60 22.88
CA GLN A 144 -6.09 3.84 23.32
C GLN A 144 -5.77 2.65 22.41
N ARG A 145 -6.77 2.11 21.72
CA ARG A 145 -6.60 1.04 20.72
C ARG A 145 -6.27 1.55 19.31
N GLY A 146 -5.96 2.84 19.16
CA GLY A 146 -5.54 3.44 17.90
C GLY A 146 -6.67 3.90 16.98
N ASN A 147 -7.92 4.00 17.49
CA ASN A 147 -8.99 4.60 16.70
C ASN A 147 -8.95 6.13 16.85
N PHE A 148 -9.29 6.86 15.78
CA PHE A 148 -9.33 8.32 15.74
C PHE A 148 -10.73 8.80 16.08
N ILE A 149 -10.87 9.49 17.21
CA ILE A 149 -12.15 10.07 17.62
C ILE A 149 -12.28 11.46 17.00
N ILE A 150 -13.29 11.63 16.13
CA ILE A 150 -13.65 12.95 15.60
C ILE A 150 -14.59 13.60 16.60
N GLU A 151 -14.13 14.67 17.22
CA GLU A 151 -14.88 15.35 18.27
C GLU A 151 -16.26 15.83 17.78
N PRO A 152 -17.35 15.52 18.50
CA PRO A 152 -18.65 16.03 18.15
C PRO A 152 -18.73 17.53 18.43
N GLN A 153 -19.52 18.22 17.60
CA GLN A 153 -19.76 19.65 17.78
C GLN A 153 -20.70 19.92 18.94
N SER A 154 -20.60 21.15 19.46
CA SER A 154 -21.59 21.75 20.37
C SER A 154 -22.63 22.52 19.58
N GLY A 155 -23.91 22.35 19.90
CA GLY A 155 -25.01 23.04 19.25
C GLY A 155 -26.36 22.50 19.68
N GLU A 156 -27.42 22.96 19.02
CA GLU A 156 -28.78 22.45 19.27
C GLU A 156 -28.86 21.01 18.77
N LEU A 157 -29.35 20.11 19.60
CA LEU A 157 -29.59 18.70 19.37
C LEU A 157 -31.05 18.44 18.94
N ALA A 158 -31.34 17.25 18.44
CA ALA A 158 -32.70 16.86 18.07
C ALA A 158 -33.70 16.89 19.29
N SER A 159 -33.17 16.81 20.49
CA SER A 159 -33.91 16.98 21.74
C SER A 159 -34.23 18.44 22.11
N HIS A 160 -33.79 19.40 21.27
CA HIS A 160 -33.83 20.84 21.56
C HIS A 160 -32.93 21.29 22.71
N LEU A 161 -32.11 20.39 23.26
CA LEU A 161 -31.06 20.76 24.22
C LEU A 161 -29.85 21.30 23.46
N VAL A 162 -29.09 22.19 24.12
CA VAL A 162 -27.85 22.76 23.54
C VAL A 162 -26.65 22.22 24.30
N GLY A 163 -25.76 21.52 23.57
CA GLY A 163 -24.58 20.91 24.16
C GLY A 163 -23.74 20.14 23.20
N LYS A 164 -22.72 19.44 23.72
CA LYS A 164 -21.82 18.57 22.96
C LYS A 164 -22.48 17.20 22.71
N GLY A 165 -22.42 16.70 21.48
CA GLY A 165 -23.01 15.41 21.09
C GLY A 165 -23.48 15.37 19.64
N ARG A 166 -23.54 16.52 18.98
CA ARG A 166 -23.87 16.65 17.56
C ARG A 166 -22.72 16.13 16.71
N MET A 167 -23.02 15.16 15.83
CA MET A 167 -22.01 14.65 14.89
C MET A 167 -21.34 15.82 14.15
N GLU A 168 -20.01 15.74 14.01
CA GLU A 168 -19.22 16.67 13.20
C GLU A 168 -19.84 16.84 11.79
N GLU A 169 -19.65 18.00 11.19
CA GLU A 169 -20.14 18.25 9.85
C GLU A 169 -19.35 17.41 8.82
N PRO A 170 -19.96 17.01 7.70
CA PRO A 170 -19.29 16.20 6.67
C PRO A 170 -17.96 16.78 6.20
N GLU A 171 -17.87 18.12 6.10
CA GLU A 171 -16.67 18.83 5.72
C GLU A 171 -15.53 18.66 6.74
N GLY A 172 -15.85 18.71 8.04
CA GLY A 172 -14.87 18.48 9.11
C GLY A 172 -14.38 17.03 9.15
N ILE A 173 -15.27 16.06 8.89
CA ILE A 173 -14.88 14.65 8.77
C ILE A 173 -13.93 14.44 7.58
N VAL A 174 -14.22 15.05 6.43
CA VAL A 174 -13.34 15.00 5.25
C VAL A 174 -12.00 15.65 5.54
N ALA A 175 -11.99 16.83 6.22
CA ALA A 175 -10.75 17.50 6.61
C ALA A 175 -9.88 16.61 7.52
N ALA A 176 -10.47 15.94 8.52
CA ALA A 176 -9.74 15.02 9.40
C ALA A 176 -9.08 13.85 8.62
N LEU A 177 -9.75 13.34 7.59
CA LEU A 177 -9.17 12.33 6.70
C LEU A 177 -8.03 12.92 5.84
N GLU A 178 -8.23 14.11 5.26
CA GLU A 178 -7.20 14.78 4.46
C GLU A 178 -5.96 15.09 5.32
N ASP A 179 -6.13 15.57 6.54
CA ASP A 179 -5.04 15.84 7.49
C ASP A 179 -4.27 14.55 7.83
N PHE A 180 -5.00 13.47 8.09
CA PHE A 180 -4.38 12.16 8.34
C PHE A 180 -3.57 11.69 7.15
N PHE A 181 -4.15 11.66 5.95
CA PHE A 181 -3.44 11.21 4.76
C PHE A 181 -2.32 12.17 4.35
N SER A 182 -2.43 13.47 4.63
CA SER A 182 -1.35 14.44 4.42
C SER A 182 -0.17 14.17 5.35
N SER A 183 -0.43 13.86 6.61
CA SER A 183 0.62 13.56 7.58
C SER A 183 1.40 12.26 7.26
N THR A 184 0.89 11.43 6.35
CA THR A 184 1.58 10.24 5.85
C THR A 184 2.37 10.49 4.56
N LEU A 185 2.41 11.73 4.03
CA LEU A 185 3.20 12.09 2.84
C LEU A 185 4.65 12.44 3.23
N ASP A 186 5.31 11.53 3.92
CA ASP A 186 6.66 11.71 4.44
C ASP A 186 7.78 11.66 3.38
N TYR A 187 7.40 11.35 2.13
CA TYR A 187 8.27 11.42 0.95
C TYR A 187 7.93 12.57 0.00
N GLU A 188 7.07 13.52 0.41
CA GLU A 188 6.75 14.69 -0.44
C GLU A 188 8.01 15.47 -0.80
N GLY A 189 8.16 15.78 -2.10
CA GLY A 189 9.34 16.46 -2.65
C GLY A 189 10.58 15.57 -2.83
N ARG A 190 10.51 14.26 -2.55
CA ARG A 190 11.59 13.31 -2.82
C ARG A 190 11.41 12.64 -4.18
N ARG A 191 12.52 12.42 -4.86
CA ARG A 191 12.60 11.63 -6.10
C ARG A 191 13.16 10.24 -5.84
N VAL A 192 12.44 9.21 -6.30
CA VAL A 192 12.80 7.80 -6.10
C VAL A 192 12.94 7.09 -7.44
N VAL A 193 14.07 6.46 -7.68
CA VAL A 193 14.34 5.68 -8.90
C VAL A 193 14.41 4.20 -8.56
N ILE A 194 13.65 3.38 -9.28
CA ILE A 194 13.54 1.94 -9.00
C ILE A 194 13.74 1.13 -10.27
N PRO A 195 14.95 0.65 -10.58
CA PRO A 195 15.12 -0.42 -11.57
C PRO A 195 14.54 -1.72 -11.00
N ALA A 196 13.64 -2.34 -11.76
CA ALA A 196 12.81 -3.47 -11.34
C ALA A 196 12.54 -4.47 -12.45
N GLY A 197 12.09 -5.67 -12.06
CA GLY A 197 11.77 -6.75 -12.99
C GLY A 197 13.01 -7.51 -13.47
N PRO A 198 12.81 -8.55 -14.30
CA PRO A 198 13.88 -9.31 -14.93
C PRO A 198 14.15 -8.72 -16.32
N PRO A 199 15.33 -8.17 -16.61
CA PRO A 199 15.72 -7.99 -18.00
C PRO A 199 15.77 -9.33 -18.73
N HIS A 200 15.41 -9.33 -19.99
CA HIS A 200 15.48 -10.47 -20.89
C HIS A 200 16.59 -10.26 -21.93
N GLU A 201 17.58 -11.13 -21.90
CA GLU A 201 18.72 -11.08 -22.82
C GLU A 201 18.44 -11.96 -24.03
N PRO A 202 18.13 -11.39 -25.20
CA PRO A 202 17.64 -12.16 -26.33
C PRO A 202 18.71 -13.10 -26.91
N ILE A 203 18.34 -14.35 -27.14
CA ILE A 203 19.10 -15.32 -27.94
C ILE A 203 18.65 -15.19 -29.42
N ASP A 204 17.35 -15.18 -29.61
CA ASP A 204 16.66 -14.97 -30.89
C ASP A 204 15.28 -14.35 -30.63
N PRO A 205 14.43 -14.06 -31.64
CA PRO A 205 13.11 -13.45 -31.42
C PRO A 205 12.14 -14.25 -30.52
N VAL A 206 12.49 -15.47 -30.13
CA VAL A 206 11.62 -16.37 -29.36
C VAL A 206 12.19 -16.73 -28.00
N ARG A 207 13.52 -16.78 -27.86
CA ARG A 207 14.21 -17.27 -26.66
C ARG A 207 15.12 -16.20 -26.07
N PHE A 208 15.20 -16.20 -24.76
CA PHE A 208 16.04 -15.27 -23.99
C PHE A 208 16.67 -15.96 -22.77
N ILE A 209 17.68 -15.34 -22.20
CA ILE A 209 18.22 -15.61 -20.86
C ILE A 209 17.64 -14.57 -19.91
N GLY A 210 17.15 -14.98 -18.75
CA GLY A 210 16.59 -14.09 -17.74
C GLY A 210 16.30 -14.83 -16.44
N ASN A 211 15.95 -14.08 -15.41
CA ASN A 211 15.59 -14.61 -14.09
C ASN A 211 14.08 -14.79 -13.96
N HIS A 212 13.64 -15.64 -13.02
CA HIS A 212 12.22 -15.92 -12.76
C HIS A 212 11.47 -14.79 -12.01
N SER A 213 12.04 -13.59 -11.93
CA SER A 213 11.37 -12.45 -11.30
C SER A 213 10.14 -12.03 -12.11
N THR A 214 9.13 -11.51 -11.42
CA THR A 214 7.91 -10.95 -12.03
C THR A 214 7.88 -9.43 -11.98
N GLY A 215 8.85 -8.78 -11.30
CA GLY A 215 8.85 -7.34 -11.06
C GLY A 215 7.94 -6.88 -9.91
N ARG A 216 7.13 -7.78 -9.32
CA ARG A 216 6.12 -7.43 -8.29
C ARG A 216 6.70 -6.64 -7.11
N MET A 217 7.90 -7.00 -6.61
CA MET A 217 8.48 -6.27 -5.47
C MET A 217 8.84 -4.83 -5.82
N GLY A 218 9.44 -4.61 -7.00
CA GLY A 218 9.76 -3.26 -7.45
C GLY A 218 8.52 -2.41 -7.74
N ILE A 219 7.47 -3.02 -8.29
CA ILE A 219 6.16 -2.33 -8.50
C ILE A 219 5.55 -1.97 -7.14
N ALA A 220 5.51 -2.90 -6.16
CA ALA A 220 4.99 -2.63 -4.83
C ALA A 220 5.75 -1.49 -4.12
N LEU A 221 7.08 -1.45 -4.26
CA LEU A 221 7.89 -0.33 -3.76
C LEU A 221 7.51 0.98 -4.45
N ALA A 222 7.42 0.99 -5.78
CA ALA A 222 7.09 2.19 -6.54
C ALA A 222 5.72 2.77 -6.13
N GLU A 223 4.73 1.90 -5.96
CA GLU A 223 3.39 2.29 -5.51
C GLU A 223 3.38 2.81 -4.06
N GLU A 224 4.14 2.17 -3.17
CA GLU A 224 4.26 2.62 -1.77
C GLU A 224 4.91 4.01 -1.68
N PHE A 225 6.01 4.24 -2.38
CA PHE A 225 6.67 5.56 -2.39
C PHE A 225 5.78 6.63 -3.02
N ALA A 226 5.10 6.34 -4.14
CA ALA A 226 4.15 7.25 -4.76
C ALA A 226 2.96 7.55 -3.82
N ARG A 227 2.43 6.54 -3.12
CA ARG A 227 1.37 6.69 -2.12
C ARG A 227 1.80 7.60 -0.95
N ARG A 228 3.09 7.59 -0.60
CA ARG A 228 3.71 8.44 0.44
C ARG A 228 4.24 9.78 -0.10
N GLY A 229 3.87 10.16 -1.32
CA GLY A 229 4.10 11.49 -1.88
C GLY A 229 5.40 11.66 -2.68
N ALA A 230 6.19 10.61 -2.91
CA ALA A 230 7.38 10.69 -3.75
C ALA A 230 7.04 10.82 -5.24
N GLU A 231 7.91 11.50 -5.99
CA GLU A 231 7.99 11.36 -7.45
C GLU A 231 8.78 10.10 -7.78
N VAL A 232 8.13 9.11 -8.44
CA VAL A 232 8.73 7.80 -8.68
C VAL A 232 8.98 7.56 -10.16
N ASP A 233 10.23 7.25 -10.50
CA ASP A 233 10.66 6.73 -11.79
C ASP A 233 10.94 5.22 -11.69
N LEU A 234 10.03 4.40 -12.23
CA LEU A 234 10.15 2.95 -12.29
C LEU A 234 10.72 2.52 -13.65
N ILE A 235 11.92 1.94 -13.66
CA ILE A 235 12.52 1.36 -14.86
C ILE A 235 12.22 -0.14 -14.85
N LEU A 236 11.23 -0.56 -15.65
CA LEU A 236 10.62 -1.88 -15.53
C LEU A 236 11.01 -2.79 -16.71
N GLY A 237 11.72 -3.89 -16.39
CA GLY A 237 11.93 -5.01 -17.30
C GLY A 237 10.61 -5.75 -17.60
N PRO A 238 10.62 -6.74 -18.52
CA PRO A 238 9.40 -7.45 -18.93
C PRO A 238 8.60 -7.98 -17.76
N SER A 239 7.35 -7.55 -17.66
CA SER A 239 6.40 -7.91 -16.60
C SER A 239 4.99 -7.97 -17.15
N SER A 240 4.17 -8.90 -16.66
CA SER A 240 2.72 -8.94 -16.92
C SER A 240 1.92 -8.04 -15.98
N LEU A 241 2.55 -7.51 -14.94
CA LEU A 241 1.94 -6.62 -13.97
C LEU A 241 1.97 -5.18 -14.50
N LYS A 242 0.94 -4.40 -14.18
CA LYS A 242 0.83 -2.99 -14.58
C LYS A 242 0.91 -2.13 -13.33
N PRO A 243 1.88 -1.21 -13.23
CA PRO A 243 1.90 -0.18 -12.20
C PRO A 243 0.72 0.78 -12.36
N SER A 244 0.35 1.48 -11.28
CA SER A 244 -0.64 2.54 -11.30
C SER A 244 -0.15 3.75 -12.12
N GLU A 245 -1.08 4.59 -12.56
CA GLU A 245 -0.77 5.83 -13.30
C GLU A 245 -0.01 6.87 -12.46
N ALA A 246 0.03 6.70 -11.14
CA ALA A 246 0.79 7.56 -10.23
C ALA A 246 2.31 7.34 -10.33
N VAL A 247 2.74 6.22 -10.94
CA VAL A 247 4.15 5.84 -11.09
C VAL A 247 4.58 6.08 -12.53
N ARG A 248 5.57 6.95 -12.73
CA ARG A 248 6.18 7.15 -14.05
C ARG A 248 7.00 5.92 -14.43
N THR A 249 6.52 5.16 -15.43
CA THR A 249 7.13 3.89 -15.80
C THR A 249 7.80 3.94 -17.17
N THR A 250 9.08 3.57 -17.20
CA THR A 250 9.85 3.36 -18.44
C THR A 250 10.06 1.85 -18.63
N HIS A 251 9.53 1.31 -19.73
CA HIS A 251 9.68 -0.11 -20.06
C HIS A 251 10.98 -0.35 -20.83
N VAL A 252 11.72 -1.36 -20.42
CA VAL A 252 12.98 -1.81 -21.02
C VAL A 252 12.97 -3.31 -21.19
N THR A 253 13.82 -3.83 -22.08
CA THR A 253 13.94 -5.26 -22.34
C THR A 253 15.22 -5.86 -21.78
N THR A 254 16.36 -5.23 -22.03
CA THR A 254 17.69 -5.75 -21.68
C THR A 254 18.29 -5.03 -20.46
N ALA A 255 19.32 -5.62 -19.88
CA ALA A 255 20.09 -4.98 -18.79
C ALA A 255 20.82 -3.71 -19.27
N GLU A 256 21.21 -3.66 -20.53
CA GLU A 256 21.86 -2.49 -21.12
C GLU A 256 20.87 -1.31 -21.27
N GLU A 257 19.67 -1.57 -21.78
CA GLU A 257 18.57 -0.59 -21.81
C GLU A 257 18.16 -0.15 -20.39
N MET A 258 18.13 -1.07 -19.42
CA MET A 258 17.82 -0.74 -18.04
C MET A 258 18.88 0.17 -17.41
N LEU A 259 20.16 -0.09 -17.66
CA LEU A 259 21.25 0.78 -17.22
C LEU A 259 21.08 2.17 -17.81
N GLN A 260 20.94 2.27 -19.14
CA GLN A 260 20.81 3.54 -19.83
C GLN A 260 19.60 4.35 -19.32
N ALA A 261 18.43 3.75 -19.25
CA ALA A 261 17.22 4.43 -18.77
C ALA A 261 17.35 4.86 -17.28
N THR A 262 18.11 4.10 -16.47
CA THR A 262 18.34 4.48 -15.07
C THR A 262 19.35 5.64 -15.00
N GLU A 263 20.39 5.64 -15.84
CA GLU A 263 21.36 6.75 -15.91
C GLU A 263 20.70 8.10 -16.22
N GLU A 264 19.67 8.12 -17.05
CA GLU A 264 18.97 9.35 -17.46
C GLU A 264 18.27 10.05 -16.28
N VAL A 265 17.89 9.32 -15.23
CA VAL A 265 17.06 9.85 -14.12
C VAL A 265 17.75 9.82 -12.76
N ILE A 266 18.81 9.02 -12.58
CA ILE A 266 19.40 8.77 -11.25
C ILE A 266 20.15 9.99 -10.69
N GLU A 267 20.64 10.90 -11.54
CA GLU A 267 21.34 12.09 -11.06
C GLU A 267 20.44 13.05 -10.29
N GLU A 268 19.15 13.06 -10.57
CA GLU A 268 18.18 13.90 -9.87
C GLU A 268 17.48 13.15 -8.73
N ALA A 269 17.75 11.86 -8.54
CA ALA A 269 17.12 11.06 -7.50
C ALA A 269 17.71 11.35 -6.11
N ASP A 270 16.85 11.38 -5.10
CA ASP A 270 17.25 11.34 -3.68
C ASP A 270 17.50 9.91 -3.23
N ILE A 271 16.70 8.96 -3.76
CA ILE A 271 16.71 7.54 -3.37
C ILE A 271 16.76 6.68 -4.62
N ALA A 272 17.60 5.64 -4.61
CA ALA A 272 17.60 4.60 -5.64
C ALA A 272 17.49 3.21 -5.02
N ILE A 273 16.55 2.39 -5.53
CA ILE A 273 16.27 1.05 -4.99
C ILE A 273 16.46 0.00 -6.09
N PHE A 274 17.56 -0.72 -6.04
CA PHE A 274 17.95 -1.71 -7.04
C PHE A 274 17.27 -3.05 -6.77
N SER A 275 16.04 -3.21 -7.26
CA SER A 275 15.21 -4.41 -7.08
C SER A 275 15.17 -5.33 -8.30
N ALA A 276 15.82 -4.95 -9.40
CA ALA A 276 15.88 -5.75 -10.63
C ALA A 276 16.66 -7.04 -10.44
N ALA A 277 16.14 -8.12 -11.03
CA ALA A 277 16.81 -9.43 -11.07
C ALA A 277 17.56 -9.59 -12.41
N VAL A 278 18.72 -8.98 -12.51
CA VAL A 278 19.56 -8.97 -13.71
C VAL A 278 20.32 -10.28 -13.83
N ALA A 279 20.34 -10.87 -15.03
CA ALA A 279 21.18 -12.03 -15.32
C ALA A 279 22.65 -11.60 -15.41
N ASP A 280 23.59 -12.40 -14.89
CA ASP A 280 25.04 -12.08 -14.91
C ASP A 280 25.62 -12.08 -16.30
N TYR A 281 25.01 -12.85 -17.23
CA TYR A 281 25.51 -13.06 -18.58
C TYR A 281 24.42 -12.87 -19.62
N ARG A 282 24.82 -12.38 -20.80
CA ARG A 282 24.00 -12.29 -22.02
C ARG A 282 24.67 -12.99 -23.19
N PRO A 283 23.91 -13.41 -24.23
CA PRO A 283 24.49 -13.88 -25.47
C PRO A 283 25.41 -12.79 -26.09
N ARG A 284 26.59 -13.18 -26.56
CA ARG A 284 27.48 -12.24 -27.28
C ARG A 284 26.83 -11.72 -28.55
N TYR A 285 26.10 -12.59 -29.23
CA TYR A 285 25.37 -12.29 -30.47
C TYR A 285 23.90 -12.67 -30.27
N HIS A 286 23.02 -11.81 -30.65
CA HIS A 286 21.60 -12.14 -30.77
C HIS A 286 21.26 -12.38 -32.23
N HIS A 287 20.47 -13.44 -32.50
CA HIS A 287 20.04 -13.76 -33.83
C HIS A 287 18.74 -13.02 -34.17
N THR A 288 18.71 -12.38 -35.37
CA THR A 288 17.52 -11.66 -35.83
C THR A 288 16.40 -12.59 -36.32
N GLU A 289 16.74 -13.86 -36.60
CA GLU A 289 15.79 -14.91 -36.96
C GLU A 289 15.85 -16.05 -35.95
N LYS A 290 14.73 -16.78 -35.80
CA LYS A 290 14.66 -17.97 -34.95
C LYS A 290 15.68 -19.01 -35.39
N ILE A 291 16.55 -19.44 -34.49
CA ILE A 291 17.53 -20.49 -34.73
C ILE A 291 16.79 -21.81 -35.03
N LYS A 292 16.98 -22.37 -36.22
CA LYS A 292 16.38 -23.66 -36.66
C LYS A 292 17.19 -24.84 -36.12
N ARG A 293 16.50 -25.93 -35.80
CA ARG A 293 17.14 -27.21 -35.48
C ARG A 293 17.53 -27.90 -36.78
N GLU A 294 18.72 -27.66 -37.28
CA GLU A 294 19.21 -28.30 -38.49
C GLU A 294 20.09 -29.53 -38.14
N GLY A 295 19.43 -30.59 -37.64
CA GLY A 295 20.12 -31.89 -37.42
C GLY A 295 21.15 -31.93 -36.28
N GLN A 296 21.36 -30.82 -35.56
CA GLN A 296 22.28 -30.75 -34.43
C GLN A 296 21.58 -31.14 -33.13
N ALA A 297 22.18 -32.04 -32.36
CA ALA A 297 21.68 -32.45 -31.04
C ALA A 297 21.99 -31.41 -29.96
N GLU A 298 22.99 -30.59 -30.17
CA GLU A 298 23.52 -29.61 -29.20
C GLU A 298 23.59 -28.22 -29.83
N MET A 299 23.47 -27.18 -28.97
CA MET A 299 23.65 -25.80 -29.36
C MET A 299 24.59 -25.12 -28.35
N GLU A 300 25.65 -24.50 -28.87
CA GLU A 300 26.56 -23.69 -28.05
C GLU A 300 26.17 -22.21 -28.13
N LEU A 301 26.17 -21.55 -26.98
CA LEU A 301 25.99 -20.10 -26.87
C LEU A 301 27.24 -19.48 -26.25
N GLU A 302 27.83 -18.53 -26.95
CA GLU A 302 28.89 -17.72 -26.40
C GLU A 302 28.26 -16.60 -25.52
N LEU A 303 28.64 -16.58 -24.24
CA LEU A 303 28.10 -15.63 -23.27
C LEU A 303 29.14 -14.60 -22.90
N VAL A 304 28.70 -13.35 -22.72
CA VAL A 304 29.48 -12.24 -22.18
C VAL A 304 28.81 -11.67 -20.93
N ARG A 305 29.57 -11.04 -20.06
CA ARG A 305 29.00 -10.44 -18.84
C ARG A 305 28.07 -9.29 -19.15
N ASN A 306 26.97 -9.22 -18.44
CA ASN A 306 26.10 -8.06 -18.38
C ASN A 306 26.76 -6.93 -17.59
N PRO A 307 26.39 -5.65 -17.84
CA PRO A 307 26.78 -4.57 -16.97
C PRO A 307 26.19 -4.79 -15.57
N ASP A 308 27.01 -4.56 -14.54
CA ASP A 308 26.51 -4.50 -13.16
C ASP A 308 25.92 -3.11 -12.93
N ILE A 309 24.61 -2.98 -13.16
CA ILE A 309 23.87 -1.71 -13.05
C ILE A 309 24.11 -1.06 -11.70
N ALA A 310 23.98 -1.83 -10.63
CA ALA A 310 24.11 -1.33 -9.26
C ALA A 310 25.55 -0.88 -8.93
N ALA A 311 26.56 -1.62 -9.38
CA ALA A 311 27.95 -1.23 -9.18
C ALA A 311 28.33 -0.01 -10.02
N THR A 312 27.88 0.05 -11.29
CA THR A 312 28.14 1.17 -12.19
C THR A 312 27.58 2.48 -11.64
N LEU A 313 26.32 2.46 -11.20
CA LEU A 313 25.63 3.63 -10.67
C LEU A 313 26.11 3.97 -9.23
N GLY A 314 26.37 2.95 -8.42
CA GLY A 314 26.91 3.13 -7.06
C GLY A 314 28.27 3.84 -7.02
N ALA A 315 29.12 3.61 -8.03
CA ALA A 315 30.41 4.31 -8.15
C ALA A 315 30.26 5.82 -8.42
N ARG A 316 29.09 6.26 -8.89
CA ARG A 316 28.76 7.68 -9.18
C ARG A 316 27.79 8.28 -8.16
N LYS A 317 27.46 7.52 -7.08
CA LYS A 317 26.54 7.96 -6.05
C LYS A 317 27.02 9.26 -5.39
N ARG A 318 26.13 10.24 -5.28
CA ARG A 318 26.38 11.49 -4.54
C ARG A 318 26.18 11.24 -3.03
N PRO A 319 26.84 12.01 -2.15
CA PRO A 319 26.73 11.85 -0.69
C PRO A 319 25.29 11.97 -0.16
N GLU A 320 24.46 12.79 -0.80
CA GLU A 320 23.08 13.08 -0.39
C GLU A 320 22.08 12.00 -0.82
N GLN A 321 22.48 11.12 -1.73
CA GLN A 321 21.62 10.05 -2.23
C GLN A 321 21.61 8.86 -1.27
N PHE A 322 20.45 8.20 -1.14
CA PHE A 322 20.31 6.98 -0.36
C PHE A 322 20.05 5.79 -1.30
N PHE A 323 21.01 4.88 -1.37
CA PHE A 323 20.95 3.71 -2.27
C PHE A 323 20.66 2.43 -1.50
N VAL A 324 19.68 1.67 -1.99
CA VAL A 324 19.25 0.39 -1.42
C VAL A 324 19.41 -0.73 -2.45
N GLY A 325 20.08 -1.80 -2.08
CA GLY A 325 20.21 -3.00 -2.91
C GLY A 325 19.34 -4.16 -2.40
N PHE A 326 19.03 -5.09 -3.29
CA PHE A 326 18.43 -6.38 -2.94
C PHE A 326 19.47 -7.49 -3.09
N ALA A 327 19.45 -8.43 -2.14
CA ALA A 327 20.22 -9.68 -2.21
C ALA A 327 19.30 -10.87 -1.99
N LEU A 328 19.45 -11.88 -2.84
CA LEU A 328 18.77 -13.17 -2.70
C LEU A 328 19.83 -14.23 -2.49
N GLU A 329 19.88 -14.83 -1.30
CA GLU A 329 20.97 -15.74 -0.91
C GLU A 329 20.42 -17.08 -0.44
N SER A 330 21.21 -18.14 -0.66
CA SER A 330 20.83 -19.51 -0.27
C SER A 330 21.40 -19.96 1.08
N ASN A 331 22.64 -19.65 1.45
CA ASN A 331 23.29 -20.26 2.62
C ASN A 331 24.24 -19.38 3.45
N ALA A 332 24.72 -18.24 2.95
CA ALA A 332 25.71 -17.41 3.68
C ALA A 332 25.30 -15.92 3.71
N GLY A 333 23.97 -15.70 3.84
CA GLY A 333 23.31 -14.45 3.44
C GLY A 333 23.91 -13.16 4.03
N VAL A 334 24.22 -13.13 5.32
CA VAL A 334 24.55 -11.86 6.01
C VAL A 334 25.89 -11.28 5.56
N GLU A 335 26.95 -12.06 5.57
CA GLU A 335 28.29 -11.58 5.22
C GLU A 335 28.39 -11.23 3.73
N GLU A 336 27.74 -12.01 2.87
CA GLU A 336 27.72 -11.73 1.44
C GLU A 336 26.86 -10.48 1.13
N ALA A 337 25.74 -10.30 1.83
CA ALA A 337 24.95 -9.08 1.72
C ALA A 337 25.75 -7.83 2.14
N LYS A 338 26.46 -7.89 3.26
CA LYS A 338 27.36 -6.80 3.70
C LYS A 338 28.46 -6.53 2.69
N ARG A 339 29.09 -7.57 2.15
CA ARG A 339 30.12 -7.43 1.10
C ARG A 339 29.57 -6.72 -0.14
N LYS A 340 28.38 -7.12 -0.59
CA LYS A 340 27.68 -6.48 -1.73
C LYS A 340 27.33 -5.03 -1.43
N MET A 341 26.85 -4.73 -0.22
CA MET A 341 26.53 -3.38 0.22
C MET A 341 27.73 -2.44 0.11
N HIS A 342 28.90 -2.87 0.60
CA HIS A 342 30.13 -2.09 0.50
C HIS A 342 30.63 -1.97 -0.94
N ALA A 343 30.67 -3.08 -1.70
CA ALA A 343 31.20 -3.09 -3.06
C ALA A 343 30.37 -2.24 -4.04
N LYS A 344 29.06 -2.08 -3.80
CA LYS A 344 28.15 -1.32 -4.67
C LYS A 344 27.74 0.04 -4.08
N HIS A 345 28.39 0.47 -3.00
CA HIS A 345 28.13 1.73 -2.31
C HIS A 345 26.66 1.93 -1.85
N PHE A 346 25.98 0.85 -1.47
CA PHE A 346 24.64 0.93 -0.91
C PHE A 346 24.67 1.43 0.54
N ASP A 347 23.67 2.18 0.97
CA ASP A 347 23.46 2.59 2.36
C ASP A 347 22.73 1.53 3.15
N ALA A 348 21.86 0.77 2.47
CA ALA A 348 21.17 -0.38 3.02
C ALA A 348 21.05 -1.51 2.01
N ILE A 349 20.88 -2.73 2.51
CA ILE A 349 20.61 -3.92 1.70
C ILE A 349 19.47 -4.72 2.28
N VAL A 350 18.54 -5.10 1.42
CA VAL A 350 17.39 -5.95 1.74
C VAL A 350 17.73 -7.39 1.36
N LEU A 351 17.90 -8.23 2.36
CA LEU A 351 18.23 -9.64 2.20
C LEU A 351 16.97 -10.50 2.21
N ASN A 352 16.77 -11.28 1.14
CA ASN A 352 15.80 -12.37 1.04
C ASN A 352 16.52 -13.71 1.12
N SER A 353 15.89 -14.72 1.74
CA SER A 353 16.41 -16.09 1.75
C SER A 353 15.54 -17.02 0.90
N LEU A 354 16.20 -17.81 0.05
CA LEU A 354 15.52 -18.89 -0.70
C LEU A 354 15.09 -20.07 0.20
N GLN A 355 15.56 -20.13 1.45
CA GLN A 355 15.21 -21.19 2.40
C GLN A 355 13.86 -20.91 3.11
N ASP A 356 13.39 -19.68 3.09
CA ASP A 356 12.10 -19.32 3.71
C ASP A 356 10.95 -19.76 2.80
N ALA A 357 10.14 -20.71 3.27
CA ALA A 357 8.97 -21.18 2.54
C ALA A 357 7.99 -20.01 2.30
N GLY A 358 7.61 -19.78 1.04
CA GLY A 358 6.73 -18.67 0.64
C GLY A 358 7.45 -17.35 0.33
N ALA A 359 8.79 -17.30 0.45
CA ALA A 359 9.60 -16.15 0.02
C ALA A 359 10.23 -16.38 -1.35
N GLY A 360 10.50 -15.32 -2.11
CA GLY A 360 11.22 -15.37 -3.39
C GLY A 360 10.45 -14.84 -4.60
N PHE A 361 10.97 -15.10 -5.82
CA PHE A 361 10.50 -14.45 -7.04
C PHE A 361 9.05 -14.79 -7.43
N ALA A 362 8.64 -16.06 -7.32
CA ALA A 362 7.34 -16.55 -7.78
C ALA A 362 6.19 -16.38 -6.75
N HIS A 363 6.49 -15.93 -5.53
CA HIS A 363 5.51 -15.82 -4.45
C HIS A 363 4.92 -14.41 -4.33
N GLU A 364 3.71 -14.30 -3.79
CA GLU A 364 3.06 -13.02 -3.46
C GLU A 364 3.58 -12.45 -2.14
N THR A 365 4.20 -13.28 -1.33
CA THR A 365 4.79 -12.96 -0.03
C THR A 365 6.31 -12.84 -0.09
N ASN A 366 6.88 -12.19 0.92
CA ASN A 366 8.31 -12.12 1.12
C ASN A 366 8.65 -12.03 2.62
N LYS A 367 9.85 -12.50 2.97
CA LYS A 367 10.45 -12.35 4.30
C LYS A 367 11.82 -11.72 4.12
N VAL A 368 12.04 -10.58 4.75
CA VAL A 368 13.25 -9.78 4.53
C VAL A 368 13.96 -9.43 5.83
N THR A 369 15.26 -9.27 5.73
CA THR A 369 16.09 -8.62 6.75
C THR A 369 16.81 -7.46 6.12
N ILE A 370 16.73 -6.27 6.72
CA ILE A 370 17.39 -5.07 6.23
C ILE A 370 18.64 -4.81 7.07
N PHE A 371 19.76 -4.55 6.39
CA PHE A 371 21.02 -4.14 6.98
C PHE A 371 21.39 -2.77 6.47
N ASP A 372 21.92 -1.89 7.33
CA ASP A 372 22.49 -0.61 6.91
C ASP A 372 24.01 -0.56 7.14
N ARG A 373 24.62 0.52 6.70
CA ARG A 373 26.07 0.75 6.86
C ARG A 373 26.49 0.98 8.30
N GLU A 374 25.59 1.42 9.16
CA GLU A 374 25.83 1.70 10.58
C GLU A 374 25.78 0.44 11.43
N GLY A 375 25.38 -0.69 10.83
CA GLY A 375 25.31 -1.99 11.49
C GLY A 375 23.96 -2.29 12.11
N SER A 376 22.92 -1.50 11.84
CA SER A 376 21.56 -1.81 12.23
C SER A 376 21.02 -3.01 11.46
N ILE A 377 20.22 -3.82 12.12
CA ILE A 377 19.60 -5.03 11.55
C ILE A 377 18.15 -5.05 11.95
N GLU A 378 17.26 -4.98 10.95
CA GLU A 378 15.81 -5.13 11.17
C GLU A 378 15.30 -6.36 10.41
N ALA A 379 14.77 -7.35 11.14
CA ALA A 379 14.19 -8.56 10.57
C ALA A 379 12.66 -8.49 10.59
N TYR A 380 12.05 -8.85 9.48
CA TYR A 380 10.60 -8.80 9.31
C TYR A 380 10.04 -10.20 9.06
N GLU A 381 8.84 -10.47 9.57
CA GLU A 381 8.16 -11.74 9.35
C GLU A 381 7.64 -11.87 7.90
N LEU A 382 7.25 -13.09 7.52
CA LEU A 382 6.67 -13.37 6.21
C LEU A 382 5.34 -12.60 6.04
N LYS A 383 5.25 -11.75 5.03
CA LYS A 383 4.06 -10.95 4.71
C LYS A 383 3.95 -10.65 3.21
N SER A 384 2.87 -10.01 2.78
CA SER A 384 2.70 -9.60 1.38
C SER A 384 3.82 -8.66 0.92
N LYS A 385 4.13 -8.64 -0.37
CA LYS A 385 5.14 -7.73 -0.94
C LYS A 385 4.79 -6.26 -0.74
N ASP A 386 3.50 -5.92 -0.70
CA ASP A 386 3.05 -4.56 -0.40
C ASP A 386 3.36 -4.18 1.05
N ALA A 387 3.12 -5.08 2.01
CA ALA A 387 3.49 -4.86 3.40
C ALA A 387 5.01 -4.79 3.61
N VAL A 388 5.79 -5.55 2.84
CA VAL A 388 7.26 -5.46 2.84
C VAL A 388 7.73 -4.13 2.24
N ALA A 389 7.08 -3.64 1.18
CA ALA A 389 7.38 -2.34 0.59
C ALA A 389 7.15 -1.20 1.60
N HIS A 390 6.07 -1.28 2.38
CA HIS A 390 5.80 -0.36 3.48
C HIS A 390 6.90 -0.36 4.55
N ASP A 391 7.38 -1.55 4.96
CA ASP A 391 8.47 -1.65 5.95
C ASP A 391 9.78 -1.04 5.42
N ILE A 392 10.12 -1.35 4.15
CA ILE A 392 11.33 -0.80 3.51
C ILE A 392 11.26 0.72 3.43
N ALA A 393 10.12 1.26 2.98
CA ALA A 393 9.93 2.71 2.94
C ALA A 393 10.00 3.33 4.35
N SER A 394 9.39 2.68 5.36
CA SER A 394 9.45 3.14 6.75
C SER A 394 10.85 3.07 7.35
N PHE A 395 11.65 2.08 6.97
CA PHE A 395 13.05 1.99 7.33
C PHE A 395 13.86 3.16 6.72
N ILE A 396 13.69 3.41 5.42
CA ILE A 396 14.45 4.45 4.70
C ILE A 396 14.15 5.84 5.28
N ILE A 397 12.89 6.21 5.53
CA ILE A 397 12.55 7.55 6.02
C ILE A 397 13.15 7.84 7.40
N LYS A 398 13.25 6.83 8.27
CA LYS A 398 13.93 6.97 9.56
C LYS A 398 15.41 7.35 9.38
N ARG A 399 16.09 6.75 8.41
CA ARG A 399 17.51 7.02 8.12
C ARG A 399 17.75 8.36 7.44
N LEU A 400 16.77 8.86 6.68
CA LEU A 400 16.84 10.19 6.06
C LEU A 400 16.56 11.33 7.04
N GLY A 401 15.91 11.04 8.18
CA GLY A 401 15.57 12.01 9.22
C GLY A 401 16.58 12.07 10.37
N GLU A 402 17.52 11.13 10.44
CA GLU A 402 18.65 11.11 11.37
C GLU A 402 19.85 11.84 10.76
#